data_216ded22706d390414ae47b9473f9050
#
_entry.id   216ded22706d390414ae47b9473f9050
#
_cell.length_a   1.000
_cell.length_b   1.000
_cell.length_c   1.000
_cell.angle_alpha   90.00
_cell.angle_beta   90.00
_cell.angle_gamma   90.00
#
_symmetry.space_group_name_H-M   'P 1'
#
loop_
_entity.id
_entity.type
_entity.pdbx_description
1 polymer ?
#
loop_
_entity_poly.entity_id
_entity_poly.type
_entity_poly.pdbx_seq_one_letter_code
_entity_poly.pdbx_strand_id
1 'polypeptide(L)'
;MMKNGAGTPPDPAVDPDPAVDVRDLRVSRGGREVLHGLSFALPAGSVTGLLGPSGCGKTTLMRTLVGVQRYDGEARVLGHEPAAPAIRGRVGYVTQGTAVYKDLTARQNLRYFASLAGPRARDVDEVLAVVGLTDLADRRVSTYSGGEANRASLACALVAGPELLVLDEPTVGLDPLTREDLWNAFQDLAAQGATLLVSSHVMDEAFRCGSVLLMRDGRLLAATTAPELLERTGAATLDEAFLAVIRHGDDGRDGAGREDDDGARGEDGQNSARGGGARGTAGRDGVLQDAEAAR
;
A
#
# COMPACT_ATOMS: atom_id res chain seq x y z
N MET A 1 -49.10 -31.35 25.03
CA MET A 1 -49.23 -30.51 23.83
C MET A 1 -48.00 -29.59 23.81
N MET A 2 -46.91 -30.10 23.28
CA MET A 2 -45.59 -29.40 23.19
C MET A 2 -45.50 -28.76 21.79
N LYS A 3 -45.38 -27.43 21.75
CA LYS A 3 -45.17 -26.68 20.52
C LYS A 3 -43.65 -26.73 20.18
N ASN A 4 -43.32 -27.43 19.12
CA ASN A 4 -42.01 -27.35 18.48
C ASN A 4 -41.82 -25.94 17.86
N GLY A 5 -40.91 -25.16 18.43
CA GLY A 5 -40.40 -23.95 17.81
C GLY A 5 -39.41 -24.35 16.71
N ALA A 6 -39.85 -24.25 15.47
CA ALA A 6 -38.96 -24.32 14.32
C ALA A 6 -38.02 -23.08 14.36
N GLY A 7 -36.73 -23.31 14.62
CA GLY A 7 -35.73 -22.29 14.49
C GLY A 7 -35.64 -21.86 13.00
N THR A 8 -35.74 -20.58 12.75
CA THR A 8 -35.51 -19.94 11.48
C THR A 8 -34.09 -20.33 11.02
N PRO A 9 -33.88 -20.81 9.78
CA PRO A 9 -32.57 -21.06 9.27
C PRO A 9 -31.75 -19.75 9.29
N PRO A 10 -30.43 -19.79 9.54
CA PRO A 10 -29.59 -18.60 9.48
C PRO A 10 -29.69 -17.99 8.08
N ASP A 11 -29.84 -16.67 8.05
CA ASP A 11 -29.83 -15.82 6.87
C ASP A 11 -28.56 -16.11 6.04
N PRO A 12 -28.63 -16.21 4.69
CA PRO A 12 -27.44 -16.43 3.88
C PRO A 12 -26.45 -15.32 4.18
N ALA A 13 -25.21 -15.71 4.48
CA ALA A 13 -24.10 -14.89 4.94
C ALA A 13 -24.10 -13.51 4.25
N VAL A 14 -24.43 -12.48 5.03
CA VAL A 14 -24.03 -11.10 4.68
C VAL A 14 -22.52 -11.14 4.65
N ASP A 15 -21.91 -10.90 3.48
CA ASP A 15 -20.47 -10.72 3.36
C ASP A 15 -20.04 -9.70 4.41
N PRO A 16 -19.09 -10.02 5.31
CA PRO A 16 -18.73 -9.08 6.37
C PRO A 16 -18.26 -7.79 5.69
N ASP A 17 -18.69 -6.65 6.26
CA ASP A 17 -18.27 -5.32 5.77
C ASP A 17 -16.76 -5.32 5.53
N PRO A 18 -16.29 -4.82 4.39
CA PRO A 18 -14.85 -4.82 4.08
C PRO A 18 -14.08 -4.02 5.12
N ALA A 19 -12.90 -4.49 5.49
CA ALA A 19 -12.01 -3.76 6.38
C ALA A 19 -11.53 -2.43 5.78
N VAL A 20 -11.44 -2.38 4.44
CA VAL A 20 -11.15 -1.17 3.68
C VAL A 20 -12.07 -1.11 2.48
N ASP A 21 -12.76 0.02 2.27
CA ASP A 21 -13.53 0.35 1.06
C ASP A 21 -13.05 1.69 0.49
N VAL A 22 -12.67 1.70 -0.77
CA VAL A 22 -12.08 2.87 -1.45
C VAL A 22 -12.80 3.10 -2.77
N ARG A 23 -13.21 4.36 -3.03
CA ARG A 23 -13.91 4.76 -4.25
C ARG A 23 -13.34 6.05 -4.81
N ASP A 24 -12.94 6.00 -6.08
CA ASP A 24 -12.34 7.12 -6.85
C ASP A 24 -11.25 7.87 -6.07
N LEU A 25 -10.38 7.14 -5.36
CA LEU A 25 -9.33 7.73 -4.55
C LEU A 25 -8.27 8.38 -5.41
N ARG A 26 -8.05 9.69 -5.21
CA ARG A 26 -7.05 10.49 -5.90
C ARG A 26 -6.10 11.13 -4.89
N VAL A 27 -4.84 11.19 -5.25
CA VAL A 27 -3.82 11.86 -4.41
C VAL A 27 -2.91 12.68 -5.28
N SER A 28 -2.74 13.96 -4.90
CA SER A 28 -1.77 14.86 -5.51
C SER A 28 -0.64 15.19 -4.54
N ARG A 29 0.59 15.24 -5.03
CA ARG A 29 1.79 15.65 -4.29
C ARG A 29 2.63 16.59 -5.12
N GLY A 30 2.98 17.75 -4.56
CA GLY A 30 3.78 18.76 -5.27
C GLY A 30 3.16 19.20 -6.60
N GLY A 31 1.83 19.29 -6.67
CA GLY A 31 1.11 19.69 -7.89
C GLY A 31 0.98 18.60 -8.96
N ARG A 32 1.47 17.37 -8.70
CA ARG A 32 1.33 16.23 -9.60
C ARG A 32 0.40 15.18 -8.98
N GLU A 33 -0.57 14.71 -9.76
CA GLU A 33 -1.40 13.57 -9.36
C GLU A 33 -0.55 12.29 -9.33
N VAL A 34 -0.63 11.55 -8.23
CA VAL A 34 0.14 10.31 -7.96
C VAL A 34 -0.78 9.09 -7.96
N LEU A 35 -2.02 9.23 -7.46
CA LEU A 35 -3.04 8.21 -7.52
C LEU A 35 -4.23 8.72 -8.34
N HIS A 36 -4.69 7.92 -9.28
CA HIS A 36 -5.60 8.32 -10.35
C HIS A 36 -6.95 7.61 -10.27
N GLY A 37 -7.74 7.86 -9.20
CA GLY A 37 -9.09 7.33 -9.07
C GLY A 37 -9.12 5.82 -8.80
N LEU A 38 -8.48 5.39 -7.72
CA LEU A 38 -8.47 3.98 -7.30
C LEU A 38 -9.79 3.60 -6.65
N SER A 39 -10.33 2.42 -7.01
CA SER A 39 -11.53 1.84 -6.38
C SER A 39 -11.29 0.36 -6.12
N PHE A 40 -11.40 -0.05 -4.85
CA PHE A 40 -11.22 -1.43 -4.40
C PHE A 40 -11.75 -1.64 -2.99
N ALA A 41 -11.93 -2.89 -2.59
CA ALA A 41 -12.23 -3.28 -1.23
C ALA A 41 -11.26 -4.34 -0.72
N LEU A 42 -10.95 -4.34 0.58
CA LEU A 42 -10.20 -5.40 1.25
C LEU A 42 -11.13 -6.17 2.17
N PRO A 43 -11.31 -7.48 1.95
CA PRO A 43 -12.12 -8.31 2.85
C PRO A 43 -11.54 -8.32 4.26
N ALA A 44 -12.40 -8.29 5.27
CA ALA A 44 -11.98 -8.42 6.67
C ALA A 44 -11.37 -9.81 6.93
N GLY A 45 -10.36 -9.88 7.81
CA GLY A 45 -9.71 -11.14 8.20
C GLY A 45 -8.93 -11.80 7.05
N SER A 46 -8.41 -11.03 6.10
CA SER A 46 -7.69 -11.54 4.93
C SER A 46 -6.30 -10.93 4.79
N VAL A 47 -5.43 -11.59 4.01
CA VAL A 47 -4.16 -11.05 3.56
C VAL A 47 -4.31 -10.62 2.10
N THR A 48 -4.15 -9.32 1.83
CA THR A 48 -4.14 -8.77 0.47
C THR A 48 -2.75 -8.28 0.10
N GLY A 49 -2.24 -8.74 -1.04
CA GLY A 49 -0.98 -8.29 -1.62
C GLY A 49 -1.18 -7.00 -2.44
N LEU A 50 -0.34 -6.00 -2.23
CA LEU A 50 -0.28 -4.79 -3.03
C LEU A 50 0.97 -4.83 -3.90
N LEU A 51 0.82 -5.24 -5.15
CA LEU A 51 1.91 -5.54 -6.06
C LEU A 51 2.08 -4.47 -7.12
N GLY A 52 3.32 -4.27 -7.54
CA GLY A 52 3.66 -3.32 -8.59
C GLY A 52 5.09 -2.80 -8.49
N PRO A 53 5.61 -2.17 -9.53
CA PRO A 53 6.98 -1.67 -9.57
C PRO A 53 7.22 -0.57 -8.53
N SER A 54 8.50 -0.31 -8.25
CA SER A 54 8.88 0.80 -7.37
C SER A 54 8.40 2.14 -7.96
N GLY A 55 7.88 3.02 -7.09
CA GLY A 55 7.39 4.33 -7.50
C GLY A 55 5.97 4.35 -8.09
N CYS A 56 5.27 3.21 -8.26
CA CYS A 56 3.92 3.18 -8.82
C CYS A 56 2.80 3.72 -7.90
N GLY A 57 3.14 4.14 -6.67
CA GLY A 57 2.15 4.76 -5.75
C GLY A 57 1.76 3.92 -4.54
N LYS A 58 2.29 2.69 -4.33
CA LYS A 58 1.96 1.80 -3.20
C LYS A 58 2.06 2.49 -1.85
N THR A 59 3.22 3.04 -1.53
CA THR A 59 3.45 3.77 -0.27
C THR A 59 2.52 4.98 -0.11
N THR A 60 2.14 5.65 -1.22
CA THR A 60 1.18 6.77 -1.17
C THR A 60 -0.21 6.27 -0.81
N LEU A 61 -0.66 5.17 -1.41
CA LEU A 61 -1.91 4.51 -1.05
C LEU A 61 -1.93 4.08 0.42
N MET A 62 -0.90 3.37 0.87
CA MET A 62 -0.79 2.93 2.26
C MET A 62 -0.83 4.09 3.24
N ARG A 63 -0.11 5.19 2.96
CA ARG A 63 -0.16 6.42 3.77
C ARG A 63 -1.54 7.06 3.81
N THR A 64 -2.30 6.96 2.72
CA THR A 64 -3.69 7.42 2.69
C THR A 64 -4.56 6.58 3.63
N LEU A 65 -4.47 5.24 3.54
CA LEU A 65 -5.26 4.33 4.37
C LEU A 65 -4.96 4.45 5.87
N VAL A 66 -3.73 4.82 6.24
CA VAL A 66 -3.38 5.07 7.64
C VAL A 66 -3.62 6.52 8.08
N GLY A 67 -4.19 7.37 7.22
CA GLY A 67 -4.62 8.72 7.56
C GLY A 67 -3.53 9.78 7.64
N VAL A 68 -2.33 9.52 7.08
CA VAL A 68 -1.21 10.48 7.07
C VAL A 68 -1.00 11.20 5.73
N GLN A 69 -1.86 10.91 4.73
CA GLN A 69 -1.85 11.52 3.41
C GLN A 69 -3.23 12.09 3.09
N ARG A 70 -3.29 13.33 2.59
CA ARG A 70 -4.53 13.93 2.08
C ARG A 70 -4.90 13.29 0.74
N TYR A 71 -6.20 13.16 0.49
CA TYR A 71 -6.76 12.56 -0.70
C TYR A 71 -8.10 13.21 -1.07
N ASP A 72 -8.53 12.97 -2.30
CA ASP A 72 -9.86 13.25 -2.82
C ASP A 72 -10.55 11.92 -3.10
N GLY A 73 -11.89 11.90 -3.16
CA GLY A 73 -12.69 10.68 -3.28
C GLY A 73 -13.13 10.14 -1.92
N GLU A 74 -13.48 8.86 -1.86
CA GLU A 74 -13.97 8.21 -0.65
C GLU A 74 -13.05 7.09 -0.19
N ALA A 75 -12.77 7.03 1.11
CA ALA A 75 -12.06 5.92 1.74
C ALA A 75 -12.66 5.63 3.11
N ARG A 76 -12.90 4.35 3.37
CA ARG A 76 -13.32 3.82 4.67
C ARG A 76 -12.32 2.77 5.13
N VAL A 77 -11.91 2.89 6.37
CA VAL A 77 -11.01 1.96 7.05
C VAL A 77 -11.68 1.55 8.36
N LEU A 78 -11.97 0.28 8.51
CA LEU A 78 -12.74 -0.26 9.66
C LEU A 78 -14.06 0.52 9.88
N GLY A 79 -14.75 0.89 8.77
CA GLY A 79 -16.00 1.64 8.76
C GLY A 79 -15.88 3.15 8.97
N HIS A 80 -14.68 3.69 9.14
CA HIS A 80 -14.41 5.11 9.42
C HIS A 80 -13.51 5.77 8.36
N GLU A 81 -13.44 7.09 8.35
CA GLU A 81 -12.41 7.80 7.57
C GLU A 81 -11.00 7.46 8.10
N PRO A 82 -9.98 7.37 7.22
CA PRO A 82 -8.63 6.96 7.58
C PRO A 82 -7.99 7.74 8.75
N ALA A 83 -8.27 9.04 8.89
CA ALA A 83 -7.73 9.88 9.96
C ALA A 83 -8.59 9.91 11.25
N ALA A 84 -9.71 9.17 11.28
CA ALA A 84 -10.65 9.25 12.39
C ALA A 84 -10.03 8.79 13.72
N PRO A 85 -10.28 9.50 14.83
CA PRO A 85 -9.81 9.09 16.15
C PRO A 85 -10.27 7.67 16.56
N ALA A 86 -11.42 7.23 16.07
CA ALA A 86 -12.01 5.92 16.38
C ALA A 86 -11.16 4.72 15.94
N ILE A 87 -10.29 4.90 14.94
CA ILE A 87 -9.42 3.82 14.43
C ILE A 87 -7.96 3.94 14.88
N ARG A 88 -7.62 4.99 15.64
CA ARG A 88 -6.28 5.12 16.20
C ARG A 88 -5.96 3.95 17.11
N GLY A 89 -4.81 3.30 16.87
CA GLY A 89 -4.41 2.08 17.60
C GLY A 89 -5.14 0.81 17.14
N ARG A 90 -6.11 0.88 16.21
CA ARG A 90 -6.69 -0.28 15.53
C ARG A 90 -6.00 -0.56 14.19
N VAL A 91 -5.27 0.42 13.67
CA VAL A 91 -4.48 0.33 12.44
C VAL A 91 -3.00 0.36 12.79
N GLY A 92 -2.27 -0.69 12.44
CA GLY A 92 -0.81 -0.76 12.52
C GLY A 92 -0.19 -0.40 11.17
N TYR A 93 0.92 0.33 11.17
CA TYR A 93 1.66 0.66 9.95
C TYR A 93 3.15 0.41 10.13
N VAL A 94 3.71 -0.43 9.28
CA VAL A 94 5.15 -0.67 9.19
C VAL A 94 5.65 -0.07 7.89
N THR A 95 6.55 0.89 8.00
CA THR A 95 7.21 1.56 6.87
C THR A 95 8.48 0.81 6.48
N GLN A 96 9.02 1.10 5.29
CA GLN A 96 10.35 0.61 4.87
C GLN A 96 11.49 0.99 5.82
N GLY A 97 11.35 2.08 6.54
CA GLY A 97 12.31 2.50 7.58
C GLY A 97 11.97 1.94 8.95
N THR A 98 12.99 1.62 9.73
CA THR A 98 12.81 1.13 11.10
C THR A 98 12.20 2.20 12.00
N ALA A 99 11.04 1.91 12.60
CA ALA A 99 10.31 2.81 13.50
C ALA A 99 10.43 2.36 14.96
N VAL A 100 11.66 2.19 15.44
CA VAL A 100 11.98 1.73 16.80
C VAL A 100 13.00 2.65 17.48
N TYR A 101 12.94 2.72 18.80
CA TYR A 101 13.93 3.41 19.62
C TYR A 101 15.20 2.58 19.69
N LYS A 102 16.27 3.02 19.01
CA LYS A 102 17.53 2.27 18.88
C LYS A 102 18.27 2.08 20.20
N ASP A 103 18.10 3.01 21.13
CA ASP A 103 18.75 2.97 22.47
C ASP A 103 18.05 2.02 23.45
N LEU A 104 16.85 1.56 23.11
CA LEU A 104 16.09 0.58 23.87
C LEU A 104 16.33 -0.83 23.34
N THR A 105 16.02 -1.84 24.17
CA THR A 105 15.95 -3.23 23.73
C THR A 105 14.66 -3.48 22.94
N ALA A 106 14.57 -4.58 22.18
CA ALA A 106 13.33 -4.95 21.51
C ALA A 106 12.18 -5.11 22.52
N ARG A 107 12.42 -5.81 23.63
CA ARG A 107 11.44 -5.97 24.72
C ARG A 107 10.96 -4.64 25.29
N GLN A 108 11.87 -3.67 25.49
CA GLN A 108 11.49 -2.34 25.98
C GLN A 108 10.66 -1.56 24.97
N ASN A 109 11.01 -1.64 23.67
CA ASN A 109 10.22 -1.07 22.61
C ASN A 109 8.79 -1.65 22.61
N LEU A 110 8.66 -2.98 22.62
CA LEU A 110 7.35 -3.65 22.60
C LEU A 110 6.51 -3.28 23.82
N ARG A 111 7.11 -3.26 25.03
CA ARG A 111 6.41 -2.83 26.27
C ARG A 111 5.91 -1.41 26.17
N TYR A 112 6.68 -0.51 25.56
CA TYR A 112 6.26 0.87 25.33
C TYR A 112 5.03 0.92 24.39
N PHE A 113 5.08 0.27 23.24
CA PHE A 113 3.95 0.26 22.30
C PHE A 113 2.74 -0.49 22.87
N ALA A 114 2.93 -1.58 23.61
CA ALA A 114 1.87 -2.29 24.31
C ALA A 114 1.15 -1.39 25.31
N SER A 115 1.89 -0.55 26.05
CA SER A 115 1.30 0.40 27.01
C SER A 115 0.40 1.45 26.34
N LEU A 116 0.69 1.82 25.11
CA LEU A 116 -0.13 2.74 24.32
C LEU A 116 -1.39 2.07 23.77
N ALA A 117 -1.33 0.78 23.48
CA ALA A 117 -2.46 0.00 22.96
C ALA A 117 -3.47 -0.38 24.05
N GLY A 118 -3.04 -0.39 25.30
CA GLY A 118 -3.90 -0.73 26.47
C GLY A 118 -4.42 -2.16 26.41
N PRO A 119 -5.74 -2.39 26.61
CA PRO A 119 -6.32 -3.75 26.71
C PRO A 119 -6.20 -4.60 25.44
N ARG A 120 -5.89 -4.00 24.30
CA ARG A 120 -5.69 -4.73 23.03
C ARG A 120 -4.29 -5.26 22.85
N ALA A 121 -3.35 -4.85 23.71
CA ALA A 121 -1.97 -5.28 23.61
C ALA A 121 -1.85 -6.79 23.67
N ARG A 122 -1.06 -7.35 22.76
CA ARG A 122 -0.68 -8.76 22.77
C ARG A 122 0.45 -8.99 23.76
N ASP A 123 0.65 -10.24 24.12
CA ASP A 123 1.79 -10.62 24.94
C ASP A 123 3.12 -10.32 24.24
N VAL A 124 4.06 -9.69 24.95
CA VAL A 124 5.33 -9.23 24.39
C VAL A 124 6.23 -10.42 24.01
N ASP A 125 6.24 -11.48 24.81
CA ASP A 125 7.09 -12.65 24.55
C ASP A 125 6.54 -13.47 23.37
N GLU A 126 5.21 -13.61 23.26
CA GLU A 126 4.57 -14.21 22.08
C GLU A 126 4.92 -13.46 20.80
N VAL A 127 4.83 -12.13 20.81
CA VAL A 127 5.16 -11.32 19.63
C VAL A 127 6.64 -11.41 19.28
N LEU A 128 7.53 -11.41 20.28
CA LEU A 128 8.97 -11.60 20.03
C LEU A 128 9.27 -12.96 19.41
N ALA A 129 8.56 -14.01 19.82
CA ALA A 129 8.69 -15.33 19.23
C ALA A 129 8.22 -15.36 17.78
N VAL A 130 7.06 -14.75 17.47
CA VAL A 130 6.49 -14.65 16.11
C VAL A 130 7.47 -14.02 15.12
N VAL A 131 8.20 -12.98 15.54
CA VAL A 131 9.17 -12.31 14.66
C VAL A 131 10.59 -12.89 14.76
N GLY A 132 10.81 -13.99 15.50
CA GLY A 132 12.12 -14.64 15.66
C GLY A 132 13.16 -13.75 16.37
N LEU A 133 12.74 -12.99 17.38
CA LEU A 133 13.62 -12.11 18.16
C LEU A 133 13.76 -12.50 19.64
N THR A 134 13.32 -13.67 20.04
CA THR A 134 13.36 -14.14 21.44
C THR A 134 14.75 -14.03 22.05
N ASP A 135 15.78 -14.56 21.37
CA ASP A 135 17.16 -14.57 21.85
C ASP A 135 17.83 -13.18 21.84
N LEU A 136 17.27 -12.27 21.09
CA LEU A 136 17.75 -10.90 20.94
C LEU A 136 16.95 -9.88 21.75
N ALA A 137 15.87 -10.32 22.41
CA ALA A 137 14.87 -9.47 23.04
C ALA A 137 15.42 -8.42 23.99
N ASP A 138 16.49 -8.76 24.73
CA ASP A 138 17.10 -7.92 25.77
C ASP A 138 18.41 -7.23 25.29
N ARG A 139 18.76 -7.35 24.00
CA ARG A 139 19.84 -6.59 23.37
C ARG A 139 19.29 -5.26 22.83
N ARG A 140 20.12 -4.20 22.86
CA ARG A 140 19.77 -2.89 22.29
C ARG A 140 19.58 -2.99 20.78
N VAL A 141 18.52 -2.37 20.26
CA VAL A 141 18.23 -2.37 18.82
C VAL A 141 19.33 -1.70 17.99
N SER A 142 20.11 -0.78 18.59
CA SER A 142 21.28 -0.19 17.93
C SER A 142 22.36 -1.21 17.51
N THR A 143 22.33 -2.43 18.10
CA THR A 143 23.29 -3.51 17.78
C THR A 143 22.71 -4.52 16.78
N TYR A 144 21.50 -4.30 16.31
CA TYR A 144 20.81 -5.20 15.38
C TYR A 144 21.29 -5.01 13.95
N SER A 145 21.26 -6.08 13.17
CA SER A 145 21.31 -6.01 11.70
C SER A 145 20.08 -5.27 11.16
N GLY A 146 20.11 -4.83 9.89
CA GLY A 146 18.96 -4.19 9.25
C GLY A 146 17.70 -5.07 9.29
N GLY A 147 17.84 -6.38 9.02
CA GLY A 147 16.73 -7.33 9.07
C GLY A 147 16.16 -7.51 10.47
N GLU A 148 17.01 -7.65 11.50
CA GLU A 148 16.57 -7.73 12.90
C GLU A 148 15.86 -6.45 13.36
N ALA A 149 16.35 -5.28 12.96
CA ALA A 149 15.71 -4.01 13.27
C ALA A 149 14.36 -3.84 12.57
N ASN A 150 14.21 -4.32 11.33
CA ASN A 150 12.93 -4.35 10.63
C ASN A 150 11.93 -5.29 11.33
N ARG A 151 12.36 -6.47 11.76
CA ARG A 151 11.52 -7.39 12.54
C ARG A 151 11.11 -6.79 13.89
N ALA A 152 11.99 -6.04 14.56
CA ALA A 152 11.64 -5.32 15.78
C ALA A 152 10.59 -4.21 15.51
N SER A 153 10.67 -3.53 14.37
CA SER A 153 9.69 -2.54 13.95
C SER A 153 8.31 -3.18 13.68
N LEU A 154 8.31 -4.34 13.00
CA LEU A 154 7.11 -5.13 12.79
C LEU A 154 6.50 -5.59 14.13
N ALA A 155 7.33 -6.10 15.05
CA ALA A 155 6.89 -6.52 16.37
C ALA A 155 6.21 -5.40 17.16
N CYS A 156 6.70 -4.16 17.05
CA CYS A 156 6.08 -2.99 17.67
C CYS A 156 4.68 -2.69 17.10
N ALA A 157 4.45 -2.94 15.81
CA ALA A 157 3.11 -2.80 15.22
C ALA A 157 2.19 -3.95 15.64
N LEU A 158 2.71 -5.18 15.73
CA LEU A 158 1.96 -6.37 16.10
C LEU A 158 1.52 -6.37 17.56
N VAL A 159 2.37 -5.89 18.48
CA VAL A 159 2.08 -5.90 19.91
C VAL A 159 0.87 -5.01 20.27
N ALA A 160 0.56 -4.02 19.43
CA ALA A 160 -0.62 -3.19 19.60
C ALA A 160 -1.96 -3.91 19.33
N GLY A 161 -1.94 -5.13 18.80
CA GLY A 161 -3.13 -5.89 18.46
C GLY A 161 -4.02 -5.20 17.41
N PRO A 162 -3.47 -4.78 16.26
CA PRO A 162 -4.23 -4.04 15.25
C PRO A 162 -5.27 -4.94 14.56
N GLU A 163 -6.39 -4.35 14.16
CA GLU A 163 -7.42 -5.00 13.34
C GLU A 163 -7.08 -4.90 11.84
N LEU A 164 -6.38 -3.82 11.44
CA LEU A 164 -5.77 -3.68 10.12
C LEU A 164 -4.27 -3.44 10.27
N LEU A 165 -3.47 -4.24 9.57
CA LEU A 165 -2.02 -4.11 9.51
C LEU A 165 -1.60 -3.77 8.09
N VAL A 166 -0.97 -2.61 7.90
CA VAL A 166 -0.45 -2.12 6.62
C VAL A 166 1.07 -2.25 6.65
N LEU A 167 1.62 -3.05 5.74
CA LEU A 167 3.03 -3.45 5.73
C LEU A 167 3.70 -3.03 4.42
N ASP A 168 4.64 -2.09 4.49
CA ASP A 168 5.34 -1.59 3.32
C ASP A 168 6.67 -2.33 3.12
N GLU A 169 6.67 -3.32 2.22
CA GLU A 169 7.79 -4.19 1.85
C GLU A 169 8.42 -4.93 3.06
N PRO A 170 7.63 -5.63 3.90
CA PRO A 170 8.12 -6.19 5.17
C PRO A 170 9.12 -7.34 5.01
N THR A 171 9.19 -7.94 3.84
CA THR A 171 10.02 -9.13 3.53
C THR A 171 11.35 -8.80 2.88
N VAL A 172 11.59 -7.52 2.57
CA VAL A 172 12.82 -7.08 1.91
C VAL A 172 14.03 -7.29 2.81
N GLY A 173 15.07 -7.93 2.24
CA GLY A 173 16.33 -8.19 2.94
C GLY A 173 16.28 -9.33 3.96
N LEU A 174 15.19 -10.10 4.00
CA LEU A 174 15.11 -11.32 4.81
C LEU A 174 15.67 -12.53 4.04
N ASP A 175 16.31 -13.42 4.77
CA ASP A 175 16.65 -14.75 4.27
C ASP A 175 15.37 -15.59 4.00
N PRO A 176 15.46 -16.66 3.19
CA PRO A 176 14.27 -17.43 2.81
C PRO A 176 13.51 -18.03 3.99
N LEU A 177 14.21 -18.52 5.02
CA LEU A 177 13.57 -19.15 6.18
C LEU A 177 12.80 -18.10 7.02
N THR A 178 13.45 -16.99 7.34
CA THR A 178 12.81 -15.89 8.08
C THR A 178 11.61 -15.32 7.31
N ARG A 179 11.69 -15.27 5.97
CA ARG A 179 10.57 -14.83 5.13
C ARG A 179 9.40 -15.82 5.22
N GLU A 180 9.67 -17.12 5.19
CA GLU A 180 8.66 -18.18 5.35
C GLU A 180 7.94 -18.05 6.69
N ASP A 181 8.71 -17.96 7.79
CA ASP A 181 8.17 -17.81 9.14
C ASP A 181 7.29 -16.56 9.26
N LEU A 182 7.70 -15.45 8.64
CA LEU A 182 6.94 -14.21 8.64
C LEU A 182 5.61 -14.34 7.89
N TRP A 183 5.61 -15.00 6.72
CA TRP A 183 4.38 -15.24 5.98
C TRP A 183 3.41 -16.16 6.74
N ASN A 184 3.91 -17.19 7.41
CA ASN A 184 3.11 -18.06 8.27
C ASN A 184 2.47 -17.23 9.39
N ALA A 185 3.24 -16.34 10.03
CA ALA A 185 2.71 -15.43 11.05
C ALA A 185 1.62 -14.50 10.51
N PHE A 186 1.73 -14.01 9.27
CA PHE A 186 0.68 -13.19 8.64
C PHE A 186 -0.61 -13.99 8.41
N GLN A 187 -0.50 -15.27 7.98
CA GLN A 187 -1.65 -16.13 7.84
C GLN A 187 -2.33 -16.42 9.18
N ASP A 188 -1.54 -16.68 10.23
CA ASP A 188 -2.06 -16.89 11.58
C ASP A 188 -2.79 -15.67 12.13
N LEU A 189 -2.28 -14.46 11.86
CA LEU A 189 -2.92 -13.21 12.23
C LEU A 189 -4.26 -13.03 11.49
N ALA A 190 -4.30 -13.34 10.21
CA ALA A 190 -5.53 -13.27 9.42
C ALA A 190 -6.57 -14.29 9.91
N ALA A 191 -6.14 -15.51 10.22
CA ALA A 191 -6.99 -16.54 10.81
C ALA A 191 -7.57 -16.13 12.20
N GLN A 192 -6.88 -15.25 12.92
CA GLN A 192 -7.33 -14.64 14.16
C GLN A 192 -8.24 -13.40 13.96
N GLY A 193 -8.53 -13.04 12.69
CA GLY A 193 -9.43 -11.96 12.33
C GLY A 193 -8.76 -10.63 12.00
N ALA A 194 -7.41 -10.53 12.02
CA ALA A 194 -6.72 -9.34 11.57
C ALA A 194 -6.75 -9.25 10.02
N THR A 195 -6.86 -8.05 9.49
CA THR A 195 -6.73 -7.79 8.05
C THR A 195 -5.34 -7.27 7.74
N LEU A 196 -4.70 -7.78 6.69
CA LEU A 196 -3.35 -7.38 6.32
C LEU A 196 -3.32 -6.87 4.87
N LEU A 197 -2.68 -5.71 4.68
CA LEU A 197 -2.30 -5.19 3.36
C LEU A 197 -0.78 -5.18 3.28
N VAL A 198 -0.22 -6.05 2.46
CA VAL A 198 1.23 -6.26 2.35
C VAL A 198 1.72 -5.80 0.99
N SER A 199 2.55 -4.75 0.93
CA SER A 199 3.18 -4.39 -0.34
C SER A 199 4.38 -5.27 -0.63
N SER A 200 4.53 -5.62 -1.90
CA SER A 200 5.69 -6.34 -2.41
C SER A 200 6.00 -5.94 -3.85
N HIS A 201 7.25 -6.13 -4.24
CA HIS A 201 7.68 -6.12 -5.63
C HIS A 201 8.05 -7.53 -6.13
N VAL A 202 7.92 -8.55 -5.28
CA VAL A 202 8.14 -9.96 -5.59
C VAL A 202 6.80 -10.59 -5.96
N MET A 203 6.61 -10.95 -7.24
CA MET A 203 5.33 -11.44 -7.74
C MET A 203 4.93 -12.77 -7.11
N ASP A 204 5.87 -13.66 -6.82
CA ASP A 204 5.59 -14.97 -6.21
C ASP A 204 4.95 -14.86 -4.80
N GLU A 205 5.13 -13.73 -4.11
CA GLU A 205 4.48 -13.50 -2.82
C GLU A 205 2.94 -13.37 -2.95
N ALA A 206 2.42 -13.10 -4.16
CA ALA A 206 0.98 -13.08 -4.44
C ALA A 206 0.28 -14.42 -4.14
N PHE A 207 0.97 -15.55 -4.30
CA PHE A 207 0.41 -16.87 -3.98
C PHE A 207 0.17 -17.08 -2.47
N ARG A 208 0.79 -16.25 -1.64
CA ARG A 208 0.60 -16.25 -0.20
C ARG A 208 -0.55 -15.34 0.25
N CYS A 209 -1.13 -14.60 -0.68
CA CYS A 209 -2.21 -13.67 -0.42
C CYS A 209 -3.55 -14.26 -0.85
N GLY A 210 -4.62 -14.01 -0.09
CA GLY A 210 -5.99 -14.37 -0.46
C GLY A 210 -6.49 -13.56 -1.64
N SER A 211 -6.00 -12.31 -1.81
CA SER A 211 -6.28 -11.43 -2.94
C SER A 211 -5.07 -10.55 -3.26
N VAL A 212 -5.05 -10.01 -4.46
CA VAL A 212 -3.97 -9.11 -4.90
C VAL A 212 -4.54 -7.87 -5.59
N LEU A 213 -3.92 -6.73 -5.31
CA LEU A 213 -4.11 -5.47 -5.98
C LEU A 213 -2.86 -5.21 -6.83
N LEU A 214 -3.01 -5.17 -8.15
CA LEU A 214 -1.92 -4.85 -9.07
C LEU A 214 -1.93 -3.38 -9.40
N MET A 215 -0.84 -2.69 -9.10
CA MET A 215 -0.71 -1.24 -9.35
C MET A 215 0.40 -0.93 -10.36
N ARG A 216 0.12 0.05 -11.23
CA ARG A 216 1.12 0.70 -12.09
C ARG A 216 0.74 2.17 -12.30
N ASP A 217 1.73 3.05 -12.26
CA ASP A 217 1.58 4.48 -12.57
C ASP A 217 0.38 5.14 -11.88
N GLY A 218 0.23 4.87 -10.56
CA GLY A 218 -0.85 5.42 -9.75
C GLY A 218 -2.25 4.86 -10.05
N ARG A 219 -2.37 3.79 -10.81
CA ARG A 219 -3.64 3.15 -11.20
C ARG A 219 -3.71 1.72 -10.72
N LEU A 220 -4.90 1.25 -10.46
CA LEU A 220 -5.19 -0.15 -10.21
C LEU A 220 -5.41 -0.84 -11.57
N LEU A 221 -4.58 -1.84 -11.88
CA LEU A 221 -4.70 -2.63 -13.10
C LEU A 221 -5.64 -3.83 -12.91
N ALA A 222 -5.57 -4.44 -11.72
CA ALA A 222 -6.43 -5.56 -11.37
C ALA A 222 -6.61 -5.65 -9.85
N ALA A 223 -7.78 -6.13 -9.41
CA ALA A 223 -8.08 -6.62 -8.08
C ALA A 223 -8.62 -8.05 -8.27
N THR A 224 -7.84 -9.07 -7.85
CA THR A 224 -8.10 -10.46 -8.19
C THR A 224 -7.32 -11.40 -7.25
N THR A 225 -7.33 -12.68 -7.49
CA THR A 225 -6.43 -13.66 -6.85
C THR A 225 -5.30 -14.06 -7.80
N ALA A 226 -4.20 -14.59 -7.26
CA ALA A 226 -3.08 -15.06 -8.09
C ALA A 226 -3.50 -16.16 -9.09
N PRO A 227 -4.29 -17.19 -8.70
CA PRO A 227 -4.79 -18.18 -9.64
C PRO A 227 -5.67 -17.59 -10.75
N GLU A 228 -6.63 -16.72 -10.41
CA GLU A 228 -7.51 -16.07 -11.40
C GLU A 228 -6.72 -15.20 -12.37
N LEU A 229 -5.66 -14.55 -11.91
CA LEU A 229 -4.80 -13.75 -12.77
C LEU A 229 -4.10 -14.59 -13.82
N LEU A 230 -3.55 -15.76 -13.43
CA LEU A 230 -2.94 -16.71 -14.35
C LEU A 230 -3.95 -17.27 -15.36
N GLU A 231 -5.13 -17.67 -14.90
CA GLU A 231 -6.20 -18.19 -15.75
C GLU A 231 -6.65 -17.15 -16.81
N ARG A 232 -6.88 -15.91 -16.39
CA ARG A 232 -7.30 -14.82 -17.26
C ARG A 232 -6.29 -14.45 -18.32
N THR A 233 -5.01 -14.55 -17.99
CA THR A 233 -3.91 -14.17 -18.91
C THR A 233 -3.37 -15.33 -19.71
N GLY A 234 -3.62 -16.57 -19.30
CA GLY A 234 -3.02 -17.78 -19.87
C GLY A 234 -1.50 -17.86 -19.64
N ALA A 235 -0.96 -17.06 -18.72
CA ALA A 235 0.46 -16.99 -18.42
C ALA A 235 0.92 -18.17 -17.55
N ALA A 236 2.19 -18.57 -17.71
CA ALA A 236 2.78 -19.62 -16.89
C ALA A 236 3.27 -19.12 -15.53
N THR A 237 3.58 -17.82 -15.42
CA THR A 237 4.11 -17.19 -14.20
C THR A 237 3.36 -15.88 -13.89
N LEU A 238 3.41 -15.43 -12.65
CA LEU A 238 2.78 -14.15 -12.26
C LEU A 238 3.49 -12.93 -12.89
N ASP A 239 4.80 -13.01 -13.12
CA ASP A 239 5.52 -11.95 -13.84
C ASP A 239 5.01 -11.81 -15.28
N GLU A 240 4.82 -12.93 -15.98
CA GLU A 240 4.22 -12.93 -17.32
C GLU A 240 2.77 -12.43 -17.31
N ALA A 241 1.98 -12.86 -16.32
CA ALA A 241 0.61 -12.41 -16.14
C ALA A 241 0.52 -10.91 -15.90
N PHE A 242 1.39 -10.37 -15.05
CA PHE A 242 1.51 -8.93 -14.82
C PHE A 242 1.86 -8.15 -16.09
N LEU A 243 2.85 -8.65 -16.87
CA LEU A 243 3.21 -8.05 -18.17
C LEU A 243 2.06 -8.11 -19.17
N ALA A 244 1.28 -9.19 -19.18
CA ALA A 244 0.11 -9.33 -20.05
C ALA A 244 -0.97 -8.29 -19.69
N VAL A 245 -1.27 -8.11 -18.40
CA VAL A 245 -2.24 -7.09 -17.93
C VAL A 245 -1.80 -5.68 -18.32
N ILE A 246 -0.50 -5.39 -18.21
CA ILE A 246 0.06 -4.10 -18.64
C ILE A 246 -0.17 -3.86 -20.13
N ARG A 247 0.17 -4.82 -20.99
CA ARG A 247 0.04 -4.69 -22.45
C ARG A 247 -1.40 -4.49 -22.88
N HIS A 248 -2.33 -5.26 -22.33
CA HIS A 248 -3.77 -5.11 -22.64
C HIS A 248 -4.36 -3.79 -22.09
N GLY A 249 -3.83 -3.27 -20.99
CA GLY A 249 -4.23 -1.96 -20.45
C GLY A 249 -3.73 -0.77 -21.28
N ASP A 250 -2.60 -0.91 -21.96
CA ASP A 250 -2.04 0.11 -22.87
C ASP A 250 -2.78 0.10 -24.22
N ASP A 251 -3.13 -1.08 -24.77
CA ASP A 251 -3.89 -1.20 -26.05
C ASP A 251 -5.28 -0.55 -25.98
N GLY A 252 -5.93 -0.53 -24.82
CA GLY A 252 -7.21 0.14 -24.61
C GLY A 252 -7.14 1.68 -24.57
N ARG A 253 -5.94 2.27 -24.49
CA ARG A 253 -5.73 3.73 -24.41
C ARG A 253 -5.39 4.35 -25.75
N ASP A 254 -4.72 3.63 -26.64
CA ASP A 254 -4.38 4.14 -27.99
C ASP A 254 -5.59 4.15 -28.94
N GLY A 255 -6.68 3.45 -28.60
CA GLY A 255 -7.92 3.41 -29.39
C GLY A 255 -8.90 4.58 -29.17
N ALA A 256 -8.75 5.38 -28.11
CA ALA A 256 -9.70 6.45 -27.78
C ALA A 256 -9.25 7.85 -28.25
N GLY A 257 -8.15 7.95 -28.98
CA GLY A 257 -7.55 9.22 -29.42
C GLY A 257 -7.47 9.45 -30.92
N ARG A 258 -8.18 8.66 -31.73
CA ARG A 258 -8.25 8.87 -33.20
C ARG A 258 -9.71 8.84 -33.65
N GLU A 259 -10.45 9.86 -33.34
CA GLU A 259 -11.63 10.26 -34.13
C GLU A 259 -11.25 11.50 -34.94
N ASP A 260 -10.96 11.23 -36.20
CA ASP A 260 -11.22 11.97 -37.44
C ASP A 260 -11.46 13.48 -37.30
N ASP A 261 -10.39 14.24 -37.58
CA ASP A 261 -10.49 15.54 -38.20
C ASP A 261 -10.08 15.42 -39.69
N ASP A 262 -10.99 14.87 -40.49
CA ASP A 262 -10.88 14.87 -41.96
C ASP A 262 -12.11 15.60 -42.52
N GLY A 263 -11.90 16.85 -42.91
CA GLY A 263 -12.91 17.49 -43.73
C GLY A 263 -13.05 19.00 -43.59
N ALA A 264 -12.17 19.78 -44.27
CA ALA A 264 -12.64 20.86 -45.17
C ALA A 264 -11.45 21.58 -45.80
N ARG A 265 -11.17 21.19 -47.06
CA ARG A 265 -10.44 22.05 -48.00
C ARG A 265 -11.33 23.20 -48.40
N GLY A 266 -10.83 24.40 -48.21
CA GLY A 266 -11.40 25.63 -48.77
C GLY A 266 -10.24 26.54 -49.21
N GLU A 267 -10.03 26.60 -50.52
CA GLU A 267 -9.12 27.50 -51.21
C GLU A 267 -9.50 28.95 -50.93
N ASP A 268 -8.54 29.83 -50.80
CA ASP A 268 -8.31 31.03 -51.57
C ASP A 268 -7.52 32.09 -50.82
N GLY A 269 -6.51 32.63 -51.49
CA GLY A 269 -6.31 34.04 -51.65
C GLY A 269 -5.08 34.67 -50.97
N GLN A 270 -3.98 34.61 -51.70
CA GLN A 270 -3.01 35.75 -51.98
C GLN A 270 -2.96 36.96 -51.02
N ASN A 271 -1.83 37.24 -50.50
CA ASN A 271 -1.00 38.41 -50.92
C ASN A 271 -0.33 39.22 -49.79
N SER A 272 0.91 39.56 -50.03
CA SER A 272 1.71 40.74 -49.65
C SER A 272 2.19 40.90 -48.21
N ALA A 273 3.44 40.64 -47.96
CA ALA A 273 4.63 41.48 -48.11
C ALA A 273 4.87 42.56 -47.02
N ARG A 274 6.13 42.51 -46.55
CA ARG A 274 6.93 43.59 -45.90
C ARG A 274 6.60 43.87 -44.44
N GLY A 275 7.51 43.94 -43.57
CA GLY A 275 8.91 44.30 -43.53
C GLY A 275 9.27 44.60 -42.11
N GLY A 276 10.50 44.34 -41.79
CA GLY A 276 11.37 45.25 -41.09
C GLY A 276 11.44 45.21 -39.59
N GLY A 277 12.57 44.74 -39.13
CA GLY A 277 13.54 45.55 -38.41
C GLY A 277 13.54 45.29 -36.91
N ALA A 278 14.46 44.57 -36.41
CA ALA A 278 15.81 44.89 -35.95
C ALA A 278 15.92 45.33 -34.49
N ARG A 279 16.84 44.61 -33.81
CA ARG A 279 17.72 45.08 -32.70
C ARG A 279 17.02 45.34 -31.34
N GLY A 280 17.56 44.94 -30.25
CA GLY A 280 18.90 44.58 -29.84
C GLY A 280 18.99 44.50 -28.33
N THR A 281 20.02 43.85 -27.88
CA THR A 281 20.87 44.07 -26.69
C THR A 281 20.28 43.75 -25.33
N ALA A 282 20.82 42.72 -24.73
CA ALA A 282 22.02 42.67 -23.87
C ALA A 282 21.76 43.12 -22.42
N GLY A 283 22.13 42.25 -21.51
CA GLY A 283 22.80 42.68 -20.33
C GLY A 283 22.44 41.98 -19.03
N ARG A 284 23.31 41.08 -18.61
CA ARG A 284 24.03 41.02 -17.35
C ARG A 284 23.30 40.52 -16.10
N ASP A 285 23.75 39.34 -15.68
CA ASP A 285 24.62 39.11 -14.49
C ASP A 285 24.02 39.48 -13.13
N GLY A 286 24.02 38.50 -12.23
CA GLY A 286 23.82 38.65 -10.81
C GLY A 286 23.81 37.30 -10.08
N VAL A 287 24.98 36.75 -9.96
CA VAL A 287 25.58 35.89 -8.93
C VAL A 287 25.27 36.41 -7.52
N LEU A 288 25.01 35.49 -6.59
CA LEU A 288 25.40 35.43 -5.18
C LEU A 288 24.55 34.31 -4.56
N GLN A 289 25.05 33.14 -4.24
CA GLN A 289 25.94 32.71 -3.13
C GLN A 289 25.40 32.98 -1.74
N ASP A 290 25.38 31.85 -1.01
CA ASP A 290 25.61 31.66 0.43
C ASP A 290 24.46 31.85 1.40
N ALA A 291 24.15 30.82 2.17
CA ALA A 291 24.60 30.46 3.53
C ALA A 291 23.69 29.37 4.04
N GLU A 292 24.10 28.20 4.28
CA GLU A 292 24.77 27.59 5.45
C GLU A 292 24.20 27.98 6.82
N ALA A 293 23.88 26.90 7.57
CA ALA A 293 24.01 26.64 9.01
C ALA A 293 22.80 26.81 9.93
N ALA A 294 22.60 25.70 10.59
CA ALA A 294 22.46 25.47 12.03
C ALA A 294 21.07 25.69 12.68
N ARG A 295 20.50 24.68 13.13
CA ARG A 295 20.49 23.99 14.43
C ARG A 295 19.32 23.04 14.55
#